data_fb0cde7361d9e4f792015f4c2fc109ce
#
_entry.id   fb0cde7361d9e4f792015f4c2fc109ce
#
_cell.length_a   1.000
_cell.length_b   1.000
_cell.length_c   1.000
_cell.angle_alpha   90.00
_cell.angle_beta   90.00
_cell.angle_gamma   90.00
#
_symmetry.space_group_name_H-M   'P 1'
#
loop_
_entity.id
_entity.type
_entity.pdbx_description
1 polymer ?
#
loop_
_entity_poly.entity_id
_entity_poly.type
_entity_poly.pdbx_seq_one_letter_code
_entity_poly.pdbx_strand_id
1 'polypeptide(L)'
;MTPPTKVLVPGVYGLIPGAVYRQLQSQPEAYDVYGLARRRQASERAPRDAVLAIPQEKFFLADLADESAVEKAVSGMDVVVQMAADPRPDASWQNLLSSNIIGAYNVLDAAVRCGVSRVVFASSIMVSWGYQLDEPYKALAEGRFDDLAKMEVHTVTHEWPNRPTGLYPATKVWGEAVARYCADVHGLSVICLRIGWVNAEDHPHKPESAAVWCSQRDVVQLVERSIRAPEDVKFDIFYGVSNNKHRWVDIDHAREVVGYIPQDSAEEALVRS
;
A
#
# COMPACT_ATOMS: atom_id res chain seq x y z
N MET A 1 -3.94 5.41 -30.97
CA MET A 1 -3.57 5.60 -29.54
C MET A 1 -4.20 4.46 -28.76
N THR A 2 -3.46 3.83 -27.87
CA THR A 2 -4.00 2.80 -26.96
C THR A 2 -4.99 3.49 -26.02
N PRO A 3 -6.15 2.90 -25.72
CA PRO A 3 -7.09 3.50 -24.76
C PRO A 3 -6.43 3.63 -23.38
N PRO A 4 -6.85 4.61 -22.56
CA PRO A 4 -6.33 4.76 -21.21
C PRO A 4 -6.65 3.53 -20.36
N THR A 5 -5.73 3.13 -19.50
CA THR A 5 -5.90 1.99 -18.56
C THR A 5 -6.99 2.33 -17.54
N LYS A 6 -8.01 1.47 -17.43
CA LYS A 6 -9.08 1.61 -16.45
C LYS A 6 -8.61 1.12 -15.08
N VAL A 7 -8.54 2.02 -14.11
CA VAL A 7 -8.02 1.75 -12.77
C VAL A 7 -9.11 1.97 -11.73
N LEU A 8 -9.44 0.93 -10.97
CA LEU A 8 -10.30 1.04 -9.78
C LEU A 8 -9.44 1.27 -8.54
N VAL A 9 -9.83 2.23 -7.71
CA VAL A 9 -9.19 2.56 -6.43
C VAL A 9 -10.17 2.35 -5.27
N PRO A 10 -10.26 1.13 -4.68
CA PRO A 10 -11.02 0.90 -3.46
C PRO A 10 -10.44 1.68 -2.27
N GLY A 11 -11.34 2.25 -1.45
CA GLY A 11 -10.97 3.09 -0.33
C GLY A 11 -10.58 4.52 -0.72
N VAL A 12 -11.01 4.98 -1.90
CA VAL A 12 -10.57 6.22 -2.56
C VAL A 12 -10.58 7.49 -1.68
N TYR A 13 -11.39 7.54 -0.64
CA TYR A 13 -11.42 8.65 0.32
C TYR A 13 -10.45 8.49 1.51
N GLY A 14 -9.57 7.48 1.47
CA GLY A 14 -8.46 7.35 2.42
C GLY A 14 -7.28 8.26 2.05
N LEU A 15 -6.29 8.37 2.96
CA LEU A 15 -5.09 9.18 2.78
C LEU A 15 -4.32 8.78 1.51
N ILE A 16 -3.79 7.57 1.49
CA ILE A 16 -2.97 7.06 0.38
C ILE A 16 -3.80 6.88 -0.91
N PRO A 17 -4.95 6.16 -0.89
CA PRO A 17 -5.71 5.96 -2.11
C PRO A 17 -6.27 7.25 -2.70
N GLY A 18 -6.55 8.27 -1.88
CA GLY A 18 -6.94 9.59 -2.35
C GLY A 18 -5.81 10.32 -3.07
N ALA A 19 -4.57 10.22 -2.56
CA ALA A 19 -3.39 10.77 -3.22
C ALA A 19 -3.11 10.05 -4.57
N VAL A 20 -3.21 8.71 -4.57
CA VAL A 20 -3.08 7.89 -5.78
C VAL A 20 -4.15 8.28 -6.82
N TYR A 21 -5.42 8.40 -6.40
CA TYR A 21 -6.50 8.78 -7.31
C TYR A 21 -6.21 10.13 -7.99
N ARG A 22 -5.80 11.17 -7.22
CA ARG A 22 -5.45 12.49 -7.78
C ARG A 22 -4.31 12.41 -8.78
N GLN A 23 -3.26 11.66 -8.47
CA GLN A 23 -2.11 11.49 -9.36
C GLN A 23 -2.50 10.82 -10.67
N LEU A 24 -3.26 9.72 -10.62
CA LEU A 24 -3.69 9.03 -11.83
C LEU A 24 -4.68 9.87 -12.63
N GLN A 25 -5.62 10.57 -11.97
CA GLN A 25 -6.59 11.45 -12.61
C GLN A 25 -5.90 12.63 -13.33
N SER A 26 -4.74 13.08 -12.87
CA SER A 26 -3.97 14.15 -13.54
C SER A 26 -3.35 13.72 -14.88
N GLN A 27 -3.44 12.43 -15.23
CA GLN A 27 -2.88 11.82 -16.43
C GLN A 27 -3.98 11.12 -17.27
N PRO A 28 -5.00 11.88 -17.79
CA PRO A 28 -6.18 11.28 -18.42
C PRO A 28 -5.88 10.53 -19.72
N GLU A 29 -4.76 10.83 -20.37
CA GLU A 29 -4.30 10.12 -21.57
C GLU A 29 -3.78 8.71 -21.24
N ALA A 30 -3.34 8.49 -19.99
CA ALA A 30 -2.80 7.21 -19.53
C ALA A 30 -3.82 6.40 -18.72
N TYR A 31 -4.69 7.08 -17.96
CA TYR A 31 -5.57 6.43 -16.99
C TYR A 31 -7.02 6.94 -17.04
N ASP A 32 -7.95 5.99 -16.99
CA ASP A 32 -9.37 6.21 -16.73
C ASP A 32 -9.69 5.70 -15.32
N VAL A 33 -9.82 6.62 -14.33
CA VAL A 33 -9.77 6.28 -12.91
C VAL A 33 -11.16 6.25 -12.29
N TYR A 34 -11.43 5.18 -11.56
CA TYR A 34 -12.68 4.92 -10.84
C TYR A 34 -12.43 4.81 -9.33
N GLY A 35 -13.39 5.24 -8.53
CA GLY A 35 -13.32 5.14 -7.07
C GLY A 35 -14.36 4.20 -6.51
N LEU A 36 -14.01 3.49 -5.42
CA LEU A 36 -14.97 2.73 -4.61
C LEU A 36 -14.78 3.09 -3.14
N ALA A 37 -15.88 3.34 -2.42
CA ALA A 37 -15.88 3.52 -0.98
C ALA A 37 -17.27 3.30 -0.39
N ARG A 38 -17.35 3.05 0.93
CA ARG A 38 -18.61 2.90 1.67
C ARG A 38 -19.39 4.20 1.84
N ARG A 39 -18.75 5.34 1.66
CA ARG A 39 -19.34 6.69 1.80
C ARG A 39 -18.55 7.71 0.98
N ARG A 40 -19.21 8.75 0.51
CA ARG A 40 -18.57 9.89 -0.19
C ARG A 40 -18.02 10.92 0.81
N GLN A 41 -17.12 10.50 1.68
CA GLN A 41 -16.54 11.35 2.71
C GLN A 41 -15.09 10.96 2.97
N ALA A 42 -14.21 11.95 3.08
CA ALA A 42 -12.82 11.75 3.45
C ALA A 42 -12.70 11.01 4.80
N SER A 43 -11.74 10.12 4.89
CA SER A 43 -11.39 9.46 6.15
C SER A 43 -10.77 10.46 7.13
N GLU A 44 -10.83 10.17 8.42
CA GLU A 44 -10.20 11.00 9.47
C GLU A 44 -8.67 11.13 9.29
N ARG A 45 -8.06 10.20 8.57
CA ARG A 45 -6.62 10.19 8.26
C ARG A 45 -6.27 10.99 7.00
N ALA A 46 -7.24 11.33 6.16
CA ALA A 46 -6.99 12.14 4.96
C ALA A 46 -6.83 13.62 5.34
N PRO A 47 -6.04 14.41 4.58
CA PRO A 47 -5.98 15.85 4.78
C PRO A 47 -7.37 16.47 4.69
N ARG A 48 -7.69 17.43 5.58
CA ARG A 48 -9.04 18.01 5.69
C ARG A 48 -9.48 18.79 4.45
N ASP A 49 -8.53 19.31 3.71
CA ASP A 49 -8.68 20.07 2.46
C ASP A 49 -8.63 19.19 1.19
N ALA A 50 -8.36 17.90 1.35
CA ALA A 50 -8.26 16.96 0.23
C ALA A 50 -9.65 16.55 -0.29
N VAL A 51 -10.34 17.48 -0.93
CA VAL A 51 -11.63 17.18 -1.59
C VAL A 51 -11.38 16.43 -2.89
N LEU A 52 -12.02 15.27 -3.04
CA LEU A 52 -12.03 14.51 -4.29
C LEU A 52 -13.36 14.72 -5.01
N ALA A 53 -13.31 15.35 -6.18
CA ALA A 53 -14.45 15.45 -7.08
C ALA A 53 -14.45 14.24 -8.02
N ILE A 54 -15.13 13.17 -7.62
CA ILE A 54 -15.28 11.96 -8.43
C ILE A 54 -16.63 12.01 -9.14
N PRO A 55 -16.68 11.97 -10.49
CA PRO A 55 -17.91 11.89 -11.24
C PRO A 55 -18.79 10.71 -10.78
N GLN A 56 -20.10 10.88 -10.83
CA GLN A 56 -21.02 9.85 -10.31
C GLN A 56 -20.87 8.53 -11.05
N GLU A 57 -20.67 8.58 -12.35
CA GLU A 57 -20.48 7.43 -13.24
C GLU A 57 -19.14 6.70 -13.03
N LYS A 58 -18.19 7.33 -12.35
CA LYS A 58 -16.88 6.77 -12.00
C LYS A 58 -16.74 6.42 -10.52
N PHE A 59 -17.84 6.39 -9.79
CA PHE A 59 -17.85 6.09 -8.36
C PHE A 59 -18.81 4.98 -7.99
N PHE A 60 -18.28 3.95 -7.31
CA PHE A 60 -19.06 2.86 -6.75
C PHE A 60 -19.23 3.06 -5.24
N LEU A 61 -20.48 3.20 -4.79
CA LEU A 61 -20.82 3.23 -3.37
C LEU A 61 -21.06 1.79 -2.90
N ALA A 62 -20.08 1.19 -2.23
CA ALA A 62 -20.15 -0.21 -1.82
C ALA A 62 -19.31 -0.50 -0.57
N ASP A 63 -19.72 -1.50 0.20
CA ASP A 63 -18.87 -2.15 1.20
C ASP A 63 -18.10 -3.31 0.55
N LEU A 64 -16.82 -3.46 0.85
CA LEU A 64 -16.01 -4.55 0.32
C LEU A 64 -16.46 -5.93 0.82
N ALA A 65 -17.21 -5.99 1.92
CA ALA A 65 -17.83 -7.24 2.39
C ALA A 65 -19.02 -7.69 1.54
N ASP A 66 -19.55 -6.83 0.67
CA ASP A 66 -20.58 -7.16 -0.31
C ASP A 66 -19.92 -7.66 -1.61
N GLU A 67 -19.84 -8.97 -1.76
CA GLU A 67 -19.21 -9.64 -2.92
C GLU A 67 -19.80 -9.17 -4.25
N SER A 68 -21.13 -9.09 -4.36
CA SER A 68 -21.82 -8.71 -5.59
C SER A 68 -21.52 -7.26 -5.99
N ALA A 69 -21.50 -6.34 -5.01
CA ALA A 69 -21.18 -4.95 -5.24
C ALA A 69 -19.70 -4.75 -5.65
N VAL A 70 -18.79 -5.55 -5.05
CA VAL A 70 -17.37 -5.55 -5.43
C VAL A 70 -17.19 -6.07 -6.85
N GLU A 71 -17.80 -7.19 -7.21
CA GLU A 71 -17.70 -7.76 -8.56
C GLU A 71 -18.20 -6.76 -9.62
N LYS A 72 -19.34 -6.10 -9.36
CA LYS A 72 -19.87 -5.05 -10.25
C LYS A 72 -18.87 -3.90 -10.43
N ALA A 73 -18.16 -3.49 -9.38
CA ALA A 73 -17.19 -2.40 -9.44
C ALA A 73 -15.89 -2.81 -10.15
N VAL A 74 -15.47 -4.07 -10.02
CA VAL A 74 -14.25 -4.61 -10.63
C VAL A 74 -14.46 -4.97 -12.10
N SER A 75 -15.69 -5.28 -12.49
CA SER A 75 -16.01 -5.67 -13.87
C SER A 75 -15.62 -4.59 -14.89
N GLY A 76 -14.83 -5.00 -15.89
CA GLY A 76 -14.35 -4.13 -16.96
C GLY A 76 -13.20 -3.18 -16.57
N MET A 77 -12.58 -3.39 -15.40
CA MET A 77 -11.35 -2.71 -15.00
C MET A 77 -10.12 -3.49 -15.49
N ASP A 78 -9.08 -2.76 -15.89
CA ASP A 78 -7.79 -3.36 -16.26
C ASP A 78 -6.92 -3.60 -15.04
N VAL A 79 -6.93 -2.66 -14.08
CA VAL A 79 -6.12 -2.70 -12.86
C VAL A 79 -6.97 -2.34 -11.65
N VAL A 80 -6.71 -2.99 -10.51
CA VAL A 80 -7.28 -2.63 -9.21
C VAL A 80 -6.17 -2.25 -8.23
N VAL A 81 -6.26 -1.05 -7.64
CA VAL A 81 -5.33 -0.56 -6.61
C VAL A 81 -6.00 -0.72 -5.24
N GLN A 82 -5.92 -1.93 -4.68
CA GLN A 82 -6.60 -2.31 -3.44
C GLN A 82 -5.92 -1.71 -2.21
N MET A 83 -6.40 -0.55 -1.78
CA MET A 83 -5.87 0.21 -0.64
C MET A 83 -6.84 0.25 0.56
N ALA A 84 -8.07 -0.24 0.39
CA ALA A 84 -9.06 -0.22 1.44
C ALA A 84 -8.75 -1.25 2.54
N ALA A 85 -8.67 -0.77 3.78
CA ALA A 85 -8.48 -1.57 4.97
C ALA A 85 -8.88 -0.74 6.21
N ASP A 86 -9.07 -1.39 7.35
CA ASP A 86 -9.02 -0.73 8.65
C ASP A 86 -7.60 -0.82 9.20
N PRO A 87 -6.81 0.27 9.17
CA PRO A 87 -5.41 0.27 9.59
C PRO A 87 -5.21 0.66 11.06
N ARG A 88 -6.30 0.87 11.81
CA ARG A 88 -6.23 1.36 13.20
C ARG A 88 -5.64 0.29 14.12
N PRO A 89 -4.73 0.64 15.03
CA PRO A 89 -4.13 -0.32 15.96
C PRO A 89 -5.16 -0.90 16.96
N ASP A 90 -6.24 -0.16 17.23
CA ASP A 90 -7.36 -0.53 18.11
C ASP A 90 -8.59 -1.07 17.35
N ALA A 91 -8.44 -1.37 16.06
CA ALA A 91 -9.52 -1.93 15.25
C ALA A 91 -10.06 -3.22 15.89
N SER A 92 -11.39 -3.31 16.03
CA SER A 92 -12.02 -4.53 16.52
C SER A 92 -11.81 -5.70 15.57
N TRP A 93 -11.81 -6.92 16.11
CA TRP A 93 -11.74 -8.13 15.29
C TRP A 93 -12.79 -8.14 14.17
N GLN A 94 -14.02 -7.72 14.48
CA GLN A 94 -15.10 -7.68 13.49
C GLN A 94 -14.80 -6.72 12.33
N ASN A 95 -14.20 -5.56 12.61
CA ASN A 95 -13.80 -4.62 11.57
C ASN A 95 -12.65 -5.18 10.72
N LEU A 96 -11.66 -5.80 11.35
CA LEU A 96 -10.55 -6.44 10.65
C LEU A 96 -11.04 -7.62 9.79
N LEU A 97 -11.93 -8.45 10.33
CA LEU A 97 -12.52 -9.56 9.59
C LEU A 97 -13.30 -9.07 8.37
N SER A 98 -14.18 -8.10 8.54
CA SER A 98 -15.02 -7.57 7.46
C SER A 98 -14.19 -6.84 6.39
N SER A 99 -13.33 -5.90 6.80
CA SER A 99 -12.63 -5.02 5.85
C SER A 99 -11.35 -5.63 5.30
N ASN A 100 -10.53 -6.26 6.17
CA ASN A 100 -9.18 -6.68 5.81
C ASN A 100 -9.11 -8.15 5.35
N ILE A 101 -10.02 -8.99 5.80
CA ILE A 101 -10.09 -10.40 5.41
C ILE A 101 -11.12 -10.57 4.29
N ILE A 102 -12.40 -10.41 4.60
CA ILE A 102 -13.49 -10.64 3.63
C ILE A 102 -13.37 -9.64 2.48
N GLY A 103 -13.22 -8.35 2.78
CA GLY A 103 -13.13 -7.32 1.75
C GLY A 103 -11.93 -7.49 0.82
N ALA A 104 -10.75 -7.86 1.36
CA ALA A 104 -9.57 -8.12 0.54
C ALA A 104 -9.75 -9.38 -0.33
N TYR A 105 -10.34 -10.44 0.23
CA TYR A 105 -10.66 -11.66 -0.53
C TYR A 105 -11.61 -11.34 -1.68
N ASN A 106 -12.73 -10.66 -1.42
CA ASN A 106 -13.72 -10.34 -2.45
C ASN A 106 -13.11 -9.54 -3.61
N VAL A 107 -12.20 -8.61 -3.33
CA VAL A 107 -11.51 -7.84 -4.40
C VAL A 107 -10.59 -8.72 -5.22
N LEU A 108 -9.78 -9.58 -4.58
CA LEU A 108 -8.86 -10.48 -5.29
C LEU A 108 -9.62 -11.53 -6.11
N ASP A 109 -10.66 -12.12 -5.54
CA ASP A 109 -11.51 -13.11 -6.21
C ASP A 109 -12.27 -12.48 -7.39
N ALA A 110 -12.87 -11.30 -7.20
CA ALA A 110 -13.52 -10.57 -8.29
C ALA A 110 -12.53 -10.20 -9.40
N ALA A 111 -11.28 -9.82 -9.04
CA ALA A 111 -10.24 -9.52 -10.02
C ALA A 111 -9.92 -10.76 -10.89
N VAL A 112 -9.84 -11.95 -10.27
CA VAL A 112 -9.66 -13.22 -11.01
C VAL A 112 -10.86 -13.47 -11.93
N ARG A 113 -12.09 -13.43 -11.39
CA ARG A 113 -13.32 -13.75 -12.16
C ARG A 113 -13.59 -12.76 -13.30
N CYS A 114 -13.28 -11.49 -13.10
CA CYS A 114 -13.50 -10.44 -14.10
C CYS A 114 -12.33 -10.27 -15.09
N GLY A 115 -11.25 -11.04 -14.96
CA GLY A 115 -10.13 -10.98 -15.89
C GLY A 115 -9.29 -9.70 -15.77
N VAL A 116 -9.19 -9.11 -14.56
CA VAL A 116 -8.30 -7.99 -14.28
C VAL A 116 -6.86 -8.40 -14.56
N SER A 117 -6.08 -7.55 -15.21
CA SER A 117 -4.70 -7.85 -15.55
C SER A 117 -3.75 -7.78 -14.35
N ARG A 118 -4.01 -6.83 -13.43
CA ARG A 118 -3.15 -6.61 -12.25
C ARG A 118 -3.89 -6.05 -11.06
N VAL A 119 -3.50 -6.53 -9.86
CA VAL A 119 -3.87 -5.91 -8.58
C VAL A 119 -2.62 -5.38 -7.90
N VAL A 120 -2.64 -4.11 -7.50
CA VAL A 120 -1.67 -3.53 -6.56
C VAL A 120 -2.30 -3.57 -5.18
N PHE A 121 -1.75 -4.41 -4.31
CA PHE A 121 -2.32 -4.70 -2.99
C PHE A 121 -1.56 -3.99 -1.87
N ALA A 122 -2.26 -3.16 -1.09
CA ALA A 122 -1.66 -2.51 0.07
C ALA A 122 -1.46 -3.51 1.22
N SER A 123 -0.24 -4.00 1.37
CA SER A 123 0.26 -4.62 2.58
C SER A 123 0.77 -3.53 3.55
N SER A 124 1.62 -3.88 4.49
CA SER A 124 2.15 -2.96 5.49
C SER A 124 3.54 -3.39 5.93
N ILE A 125 4.42 -2.44 6.21
CA ILE A 125 5.71 -2.71 6.87
C ILE A 125 5.52 -3.43 8.23
N MET A 126 4.35 -3.27 8.85
CA MET A 126 3.99 -3.92 10.10
C MET A 126 4.04 -5.46 10.02
N VAL A 127 4.00 -6.07 8.83
CA VAL A 127 4.20 -7.53 8.67
C VAL A 127 5.60 -7.98 9.10
N SER A 128 6.56 -7.07 9.11
CA SER A 128 7.96 -7.28 9.54
C SER A 128 8.29 -6.61 10.88
N TRP A 129 7.29 -6.04 11.59
CA TRP A 129 7.53 -5.23 12.78
C TRP A 129 8.18 -5.98 13.93
N GLY A 130 8.00 -7.30 14.01
CA GLY A 130 8.59 -8.15 15.03
C GLY A 130 10.12 -8.21 15.01
N TYR A 131 10.78 -7.79 13.93
CA TYR A 131 12.24 -7.65 13.92
C TYR A 131 12.72 -6.59 14.91
N GLN A 132 11.92 -5.53 15.16
CA GLN A 132 12.25 -4.50 16.16
C GLN A 132 12.19 -4.97 17.62
N LEU A 133 11.79 -6.22 17.88
CA LEU A 133 11.89 -6.81 19.22
C LEU A 133 13.30 -7.30 19.55
N ASP A 134 14.14 -7.46 18.53
CA ASP A 134 15.50 -7.99 18.65
C ASP A 134 16.53 -6.99 18.15
N GLU A 135 17.77 -7.05 18.69
CA GLU A 135 18.90 -6.28 18.17
C GLU A 135 19.29 -6.81 16.77
N PRO A 136 19.76 -5.97 15.86
CA PRO A 136 20.05 -4.53 16.02
C PRO A 136 18.83 -3.61 15.76
N TYR A 137 17.69 -4.14 15.29
CA TYR A 137 16.52 -3.33 14.88
C TYR A 137 15.82 -2.67 16.07
N LYS A 138 15.96 -3.27 17.27
CA LYS A 138 15.47 -2.66 18.50
C LYS A 138 16.21 -1.34 18.80
N ALA A 139 17.52 -1.32 18.61
CA ALA A 139 18.32 -0.09 18.77
C ALA A 139 17.88 1.00 17.78
N LEU A 140 17.54 0.62 16.52
CA LEU A 140 16.98 1.54 15.53
C LEU A 140 15.63 2.11 15.98
N ALA A 141 14.73 1.26 16.48
CA ALA A 141 13.41 1.67 16.94
C ALA A 141 13.46 2.57 18.18
N GLU A 142 14.47 2.41 19.02
CA GLU A 142 14.70 3.20 20.24
C GLU A 142 15.58 4.44 20.00
N GLY A 143 16.05 4.68 18.76
CA GLY A 143 16.92 5.81 18.42
C GLY A 143 18.34 5.71 18.99
N ARG A 144 18.81 4.50 19.37
CA ARG A 144 20.14 4.23 19.94
C ARG A 144 21.18 4.10 18.83
N PHE A 145 21.38 5.17 18.05
CA PHE A 145 22.25 5.14 16.86
C PHE A 145 23.73 4.91 17.16
N ASP A 146 24.22 5.32 18.34
CA ASP A 146 25.61 5.08 18.78
C ASP A 146 25.89 3.59 19.01
N ASP A 147 24.87 2.83 19.41
CA ASP A 147 24.99 1.38 19.58
C ASP A 147 25.08 0.67 18.24
N LEU A 148 24.37 1.17 17.23
CA LEU A 148 24.36 0.58 15.88
C LEU A 148 25.74 0.58 15.22
N ALA A 149 26.60 1.56 15.52
CA ALA A 149 27.96 1.61 14.99
C ALA A 149 28.80 0.37 15.39
N LYS A 150 28.36 -0.38 16.39
CA LYS A 150 29.03 -1.58 16.92
C LYS A 150 28.32 -2.89 16.52
N MET A 151 27.23 -2.79 15.77
CA MET A 151 26.40 -3.92 15.39
C MET A 151 26.37 -4.09 13.87
N GLU A 152 26.28 -5.33 13.41
CA GLU A 152 25.99 -5.60 12.01
C GLU A 152 24.48 -5.49 11.80
N VAL A 153 24.06 -4.59 10.91
CA VAL A 153 22.63 -4.39 10.57
C VAL A 153 22.40 -4.92 9.18
N HIS A 154 21.70 -6.05 9.08
CA HIS A 154 21.26 -6.57 7.80
C HIS A 154 19.96 -5.91 7.37
N THR A 155 19.82 -5.65 6.08
CA THR A 155 18.58 -5.13 5.51
C THR A 155 17.53 -6.25 5.45
N VAL A 156 16.35 -6.03 6.04
CA VAL A 156 15.23 -6.98 5.97
C VAL A 156 14.63 -6.93 4.58
N THR A 157 14.72 -8.04 3.85
CA THR A 157 14.14 -8.18 2.51
C THR A 157 12.74 -8.79 2.57
N HIS A 158 12.02 -8.76 1.44
CA HIS A 158 10.70 -9.39 1.31
C HIS A 158 10.73 -10.91 1.49
N GLU A 159 11.90 -11.55 1.31
CA GLU A 159 12.11 -12.99 1.46
C GLU A 159 12.25 -13.44 2.92
N TRP A 160 12.49 -12.50 3.84
CA TRP A 160 12.60 -12.83 5.26
C TRP A 160 11.25 -13.24 5.83
N PRO A 161 11.21 -14.16 6.82
CA PRO A 161 9.96 -14.57 7.47
C PRO A 161 9.13 -13.39 7.99
N ASN A 162 7.82 -13.44 7.77
CA ASN A 162 6.91 -12.46 8.34
C ASN A 162 6.90 -12.55 9.86
N ARG A 163 6.95 -11.41 10.56
CA ARG A 163 6.93 -11.29 12.03
C ARG A 163 5.92 -10.24 12.47
N PRO A 164 4.60 -10.46 12.25
CA PRO A 164 3.56 -9.54 12.68
C PRO A 164 3.45 -9.48 14.20
N THR A 165 3.24 -8.30 14.77
CA THR A 165 3.11 -8.09 16.23
C THR A 165 1.69 -7.72 16.66
N GLY A 166 0.69 -7.95 15.81
CA GLY A 166 -0.71 -7.66 16.12
C GLY A 166 -1.66 -8.22 15.08
N LEU A 167 -2.97 -8.09 15.33
CA LEU A 167 -4.00 -8.63 14.43
C LEU A 167 -4.03 -7.91 13.08
N TYR A 168 -3.91 -6.57 13.06
CA TYR A 168 -3.87 -5.82 11.79
C TYR A 168 -2.75 -6.33 10.85
N PRO A 169 -1.47 -6.37 11.25
CA PRO A 169 -0.45 -6.90 10.37
C PRO A 169 -0.64 -8.39 10.04
N ALA A 170 -1.22 -9.19 10.93
CA ALA A 170 -1.55 -10.58 10.63
C ALA A 170 -2.58 -10.68 9.47
N THR A 171 -3.56 -9.76 9.40
CA THR A 171 -4.48 -9.70 8.25
C THR A 171 -3.75 -9.34 6.94
N LYS A 172 -2.67 -8.56 7.01
CA LYS A 172 -1.86 -8.21 5.83
C LYS A 172 -1.02 -9.39 5.35
N VAL A 173 -0.42 -10.17 6.27
CA VAL A 173 0.25 -11.45 5.93
C VAL A 173 -0.72 -12.41 5.24
N TRP A 174 -1.94 -12.54 5.78
CA TRP A 174 -2.99 -13.33 5.13
C TRP A 174 -3.31 -12.83 3.72
N GLY A 175 -3.44 -11.50 3.55
CA GLY A 175 -3.68 -10.88 2.24
C GLY A 175 -2.56 -11.16 1.23
N GLU A 176 -1.27 -11.08 1.65
CA GLU A 176 -0.13 -11.46 0.81
C GLU A 176 -0.19 -12.95 0.38
N ALA A 177 -0.62 -13.84 1.30
CA ALA A 177 -0.77 -15.26 1.00
C ALA A 177 -1.89 -15.51 -0.03
N VAL A 178 -3.04 -14.83 0.08
CA VAL A 178 -4.13 -14.92 -0.92
C VAL A 178 -3.70 -14.31 -2.25
N ALA A 179 -2.98 -13.18 -2.22
CA ALA A 179 -2.40 -12.57 -3.41
C ALA A 179 -1.48 -13.54 -4.16
N ARG A 180 -0.61 -14.24 -3.44
CA ARG A 180 0.27 -15.30 -3.99
C ARG A 180 -0.54 -16.44 -4.59
N TYR A 181 -1.57 -16.92 -3.88
CA TYR A 181 -2.47 -17.95 -4.41
C TYR A 181 -3.13 -17.50 -5.74
N CYS A 182 -3.64 -16.26 -5.81
CA CYS A 182 -4.26 -15.75 -7.04
C CYS A 182 -3.26 -15.67 -8.19
N ALA A 183 -2.01 -15.32 -7.91
CA ALA A 183 -0.97 -15.28 -8.93
C ALA A 183 -0.58 -16.67 -9.43
N ASP A 184 -0.27 -17.60 -8.53
CA ASP A 184 0.24 -18.92 -8.87
C ASP A 184 -0.82 -19.84 -9.51
N VAL A 185 -2.06 -19.74 -9.05
CA VAL A 185 -3.14 -20.66 -9.49
C VAL A 185 -3.99 -20.06 -10.62
N HIS A 186 -4.21 -18.75 -10.59
CA HIS A 186 -5.11 -18.08 -11.54
C HIS A 186 -4.37 -17.17 -12.55
N GLY A 187 -3.06 -16.98 -12.38
CA GLY A 187 -2.26 -16.15 -13.30
C GLY A 187 -2.50 -14.64 -13.19
N LEU A 188 -3.24 -14.18 -12.16
CA LEU A 188 -3.45 -12.76 -11.89
C LEU A 188 -2.12 -12.13 -11.48
N SER A 189 -1.72 -11.02 -12.12
CA SER A 189 -0.57 -10.27 -11.61
C SER A 189 -0.94 -9.56 -10.31
N VAL A 190 -0.23 -9.86 -9.19
CA VAL A 190 -0.46 -9.18 -7.91
C VAL A 190 0.86 -8.67 -7.33
N ILE A 191 0.94 -7.36 -7.12
CA ILE A 191 2.10 -6.71 -6.47
C ILE A 191 1.67 -6.22 -5.10
N CYS A 192 2.28 -6.76 -4.05
CA CYS A 192 2.02 -6.38 -2.66
C CYS A 192 2.99 -5.29 -2.21
N LEU A 193 2.46 -4.21 -1.63
CA LEU A 193 3.25 -3.08 -1.16
C LEU A 193 3.27 -3.05 0.37
N ARG A 194 4.40 -3.37 0.99
CA ARG A 194 4.65 -3.22 2.44
C ARG A 194 4.93 -1.75 2.74
N ILE A 195 3.85 -0.95 2.75
CA ILE A 195 3.91 0.50 2.89
C ILE A 195 4.34 0.87 4.31
N GLY A 196 5.30 1.80 4.40
CA GLY A 196 5.76 2.40 5.64
C GLY A 196 4.77 3.38 6.25
N TRP A 197 5.26 4.30 7.06
CA TRP A 197 4.41 5.25 7.77
C TRP A 197 4.11 6.47 6.92
N VAL A 198 2.87 6.59 6.46
CA VAL A 198 2.36 7.75 5.72
C VAL A 198 1.35 8.49 6.59
N ASN A 199 1.47 9.80 6.70
CA ASN A 199 0.56 10.65 7.46
C ASN A 199 0.06 11.85 6.65
N ALA A 200 -0.97 12.53 7.16
CA ALA A 200 -1.61 13.66 6.47
C ALA A 200 -0.71 14.88 6.39
N GLU A 201 0.13 15.07 7.39
CA GLU A 201 1.10 16.17 7.50
C GLU A 201 2.28 16.03 6.53
N ASP A 202 2.43 14.84 5.93
CA ASP A 202 3.54 14.45 5.05
C ASP A 202 4.92 14.72 5.66
N HIS A 203 5.03 14.42 6.96
CA HIS A 203 6.20 14.74 7.77
C HIS A 203 6.43 13.67 8.86
N PRO A 204 7.68 13.22 9.11
CA PRO A 204 7.98 12.32 10.21
C PRO A 204 7.80 13.01 11.55
N HIS A 205 6.98 12.45 12.45
CA HIS A 205 6.69 13.09 13.74
C HIS A 205 7.80 12.93 14.79
N LYS A 206 8.58 11.86 14.68
CA LYS A 206 9.62 11.49 15.65
C LYS A 206 10.82 10.87 14.96
N PRO A 207 12.03 11.06 15.47
CA PRO A 207 13.22 10.42 14.93
C PRO A 207 13.11 8.87 14.85
N GLU A 208 12.45 8.25 15.83
CA GLU A 208 12.29 6.79 15.89
C GLU A 208 11.39 6.25 14.76
N SER A 209 10.41 7.05 14.33
CA SER A 209 9.56 6.71 13.19
C SER A 209 10.19 7.06 11.83
N ALA A 210 11.28 7.83 11.85
CA ALA A 210 11.95 8.29 10.64
C ALA A 210 12.42 7.12 9.75
N ALA A 211 12.91 6.05 10.34
CA ALA A 211 13.42 4.89 9.61
C ALA A 211 12.40 4.25 8.67
N VAL A 212 11.12 4.36 8.97
CA VAL A 212 10.01 3.73 8.23
C VAL A 212 9.03 4.73 7.61
N TRP A 213 9.35 6.02 7.69
CA TRP A 213 8.51 7.04 7.07
C TRP A 213 8.50 6.91 5.54
N CYS A 214 7.34 7.18 4.95
CA CYS A 214 7.16 7.24 3.50
C CYS A 214 6.35 8.50 3.17
N SER A 215 6.89 9.37 2.34
CA SER A 215 6.16 10.56 1.89
C SER A 215 4.98 10.17 1.00
N GLN A 216 4.00 11.08 0.93
CA GLN A 216 2.84 10.85 0.06
C GLN A 216 3.25 10.73 -1.42
N ARG A 217 4.22 11.52 -1.88
CA ARG A 217 4.67 11.42 -3.28
C ARG A 217 5.45 10.14 -3.56
N ASP A 218 6.24 9.63 -2.60
CA ASP A 218 7.01 8.41 -2.78
C ASP A 218 6.10 7.18 -2.81
N VAL A 219 5.09 7.09 -1.91
CA VAL A 219 4.13 5.99 -1.97
C VAL A 219 3.28 6.04 -3.24
N VAL A 220 2.91 7.23 -3.72
CA VAL A 220 2.17 7.39 -4.99
C VAL A 220 3.03 6.95 -6.17
N GLN A 221 4.32 7.32 -6.18
CA GLN A 221 5.27 6.85 -7.20
C GLN A 221 5.35 5.32 -7.20
N LEU A 222 5.53 4.69 -6.04
CA LEU A 222 5.62 3.24 -5.94
C LEU A 222 4.36 2.55 -6.49
N VAL A 223 3.17 3.06 -6.14
CA VAL A 223 1.89 2.54 -6.67
C VAL A 223 1.83 2.68 -8.19
N GLU A 224 2.15 3.85 -8.73
CA GLU A 224 2.11 4.08 -10.18
C GLU A 224 3.13 3.21 -10.92
N ARG A 225 4.35 3.04 -10.39
CA ARG A 225 5.36 2.12 -10.91
C ARG A 225 4.87 0.67 -10.90
N SER A 226 4.17 0.26 -9.83
CA SER A 226 3.60 -1.08 -9.73
C SER A 226 2.44 -1.30 -10.72
N ILE A 227 1.61 -0.29 -11.00
CA ILE A 227 0.61 -0.36 -12.08
C ILE A 227 1.28 -0.64 -13.43
N ARG A 228 2.41 0.03 -13.69
CA ARG A 228 3.17 -0.06 -14.95
C ARG A 228 4.26 -1.14 -14.96
N ALA A 229 4.33 -1.99 -13.93
CA ALA A 229 5.34 -3.04 -13.87
C ALA A 229 5.31 -3.95 -15.11
N PRO A 230 6.42 -4.55 -15.52
CA PRO A 230 6.46 -5.49 -16.63
C PRO A 230 5.38 -6.58 -16.53
N GLU A 231 4.89 -7.07 -17.67
CA GLU A 231 3.79 -8.05 -17.71
C GLU A 231 4.17 -9.43 -17.18
N ASP A 232 5.45 -9.75 -17.18
CA ASP A 232 6.01 -10.98 -16.63
C ASP A 232 6.10 -10.99 -15.10
N VAL A 233 5.98 -9.82 -14.44
CA VAL A 233 5.86 -9.74 -12.99
C VAL A 233 4.49 -10.23 -12.59
N LYS A 234 4.38 -11.51 -12.17
CA LYS A 234 3.11 -12.12 -11.76
C LYS A 234 2.85 -11.98 -10.27
N PHE A 235 3.90 -12.09 -9.44
CA PHE A 235 3.80 -11.83 -8.01
C PHE A 235 5.09 -11.20 -7.51
N ASP A 236 4.96 -10.13 -6.75
CA ASP A 236 6.10 -9.53 -6.07
C ASP A 236 5.67 -8.78 -4.79
N ILE A 237 6.66 -8.49 -3.92
CA ILE A 237 6.46 -7.76 -2.67
C ILE A 237 7.51 -6.66 -2.58
N PHE A 238 7.09 -5.40 -2.48
CA PHE A 238 7.99 -4.26 -2.34
C PHE A 238 7.77 -3.53 -1.01
N TYR A 239 8.86 -3.10 -0.38
CA TYR A 239 8.77 -2.13 0.71
C TYR A 239 8.64 -0.72 0.15
N GLY A 240 7.67 0.03 0.68
CA GLY A 240 7.41 1.43 0.34
C GLY A 240 7.79 2.35 1.49
N VAL A 241 9.04 2.78 1.53
CA VAL A 241 9.57 3.81 2.45
C VAL A 241 10.36 4.83 1.65
N SER A 242 10.46 6.07 2.17
CA SER A 242 11.31 7.10 1.57
C SER A 242 12.80 6.77 1.73
N ASN A 243 13.69 7.54 1.12
CA ASN A 243 15.13 7.30 1.15
C ASN A 243 15.77 7.66 2.51
N ASN A 244 15.20 7.12 3.58
CA ASN A 244 15.60 7.40 4.95
C ASN A 244 16.98 6.81 5.26
N LYS A 245 17.81 7.54 5.98
CA LYS A 245 19.18 7.14 6.34
C LYS A 245 19.22 5.85 7.17
N HIS A 246 18.28 5.71 8.10
CA HIS A 246 18.25 4.59 9.04
C HIS A 246 17.18 3.56 8.70
N ARG A 247 16.75 3.49 7.42
CA ARG A 247 15.84 2.44 6.98
C ARG A 247 16.47 1.06 7.19
N TRP A 248 15.66 0.13 7.64
CA TRP A 248 16.09 -1.25 7.90
C TRP A 248 15.43 -2.27 6.95
N VAL A 249 14.60 -1.79 6.02
CA VAL A 249 13.96 -2.59 4.98
C VAL A 249 14.54 -2.28 3.61
N ASP A 250 14.50 -3.27 2.74
CA ASP A 250 15.00 -3.18 1.38
C ASP A 250 14.08 -2.36 0.46
N ILE A 251 14.65 -1.40 -0.25
CA ILE A 251 13.98 -0.69 -1.36
C ILE A 251 14.68 -0.92 -2.70
N ASP A 252 15.81 -1.60 -2.70
CA ASP A 252 16.59 -1.80 -3.92
C ASP A 252 15.90 -2.79 -4.84
N HIS A 253 15.23 -3.82 -4.28
CA HIS A 253 14.39 -4.72 -5.04
C HIS A 253 13.28 -3.99 -5.83
N ALA A 254 12.56 -3.07 -5.20
CA ALA A 254 11.56 -2.24 -5.90
C ALA A 254 12.19 -1.32 -6.95
N ARG A 255 13.42 -0.83 -6.71
CA ARG A 255 14.18 -0.03 -7.68
C ARG A 255 14.52 -0.86 -8.92
N GLU A 256 15.00 -2.07 -8.73
CA GLU A 256 15.43 -2.96 -9.83
C GLU A 256 14.25 -3.43 -10.67
N VAL A 257 13.14 -3.83 -10.04
CA VAL A 257 12.00 -4.46 -10.74
C VAL A 257 11.08 -3.42 -11.38
N VAL A 258 10.73 -2.34 -10.65
CA VAL A 258 9.73 -1.36 -11.10
C VAL A 258 10.26 0.06 -11.24
N GLY A 259 11.55 0.29 -10.97
CA GLY A 259 12.16 1.61 -11.06
C GLY A 259 11.69 2.59 -9.98
N TYR A 260 11.42 2.09 -8.75
CA TYR A 260 11.08 2.92 -7.62
C TYR A 260 12.29 3.72 -7.14
N ILE A 261 12.21 5.04 -7.22
CA ILE A 261 13.28 5.95 -6.77
C ILE A 261 12.64 6.98 -5.86
N PRO A 262 12.62 6.73 -4.53
CA PRO A 262 12.06 7.69 -3.59
C PRO A 262 12.84 9.00 -3.61
N GLN A 263 12.10 10.11 -3.55
CA GLN A 263 12.62 11.47 -3.72
C GLN A 263 12.76 12.22 -2.39
N ASP A 264 12.13 11.69 -1.33
CA ASP A 264 12.17 12.29 0.00
C ASP A 264 13.02 11.47 0.96
N SER A 265 13.48 12.11 2.04
CA SER A 265 14.04 11.45 3.21
C SER A 265 13.49 12.07 4.50
N ALA A 266 13.35 11.28 5.53
CA ALA A 266 12.90 11.75 6.83
C ALA A 266 13.84 12.80 7.43
N GLU A 267 15.13 12.65 7.21
CA GLU A 267 16.16 13.56 7.71
C GLU A 267 16.02 14.96 7.08
N GLU A 268 15.80 15.03 5.76
CA GLU A 268 15.56 16.30 5.09
C GLU A 268 14.24 16.93 5.50
N ALA A 269 13.20 16.13 5.70
CA ALA A 269 11.91 16.63 6.16
C ALA A 269 12.00 17.22 7.57
N LEU A 270 12.71 16.56 8.49
CA LEU A 270 12.94 17.05 9.87
C LEU A 270 13.77 18.35 9.94
N VAL A 271 14.61 18.63 8.95
CA VAL A 271 15.40 19.89 8.90
C VAL A 271 14.58 21.06 8.38
N ARG A 272 13.55 20.79 7.55
CA ARG A 272 12.67 21.82 6.94
C ARG A 272 11.59 22.34 7.90
N SER A 273 11.41 21.73 9.06
CA SER A 273 10.45 22.10 10.11
C SER A 273 11.09 23.01 11.14
#